data_0d636f061396f7dd2d4bb35f385b4b6a
#
_entry.id   0d636f061396f7dd2d4bb35f385b4b6a
#
_cell.length_a   1.000
_cell.length_b   1.000
_cell.length_c   1.000
_cell.angle_alpha   90.00
_cell.angle_beta   90.00
_cell.angle_gamma   90.00
#
_symmetry.space_group_name_H-M   'P 1'
#
loop_
_entity.id
_entity.type
_entity.pdbx_description
1 polymer ?
#
loop_
_entity_poly.entity_id
_entity_poly.type
_entity_poly.pdbx_seq_one_letter_code
_entity_poly.pdbx_strand_id
1 'polypeptide(L)'
;MRFRLYIFLLLFFSCSSSDNTVLVTNSGKTQGTYYHIKYMSDYGNDYNFQIDSILQEVDSSLSVYKSYSLISRLNNGEKLNTDTLFNTVFVSAKKVFLESKGNFDCSVSPLVKAWGFYKDDLGDSLEVDSSIFNRILNDIGFQRIKLIGDSLVMPDNMSLDFNSLAQGFTVDLIGRYLETKNIHNFLIEVGGEILAKGLNDDDKIWRIGIDKPLNNIDYNDRFQLILDLENKALATSGNYRKFYIKNGLKYSHMINPFTGFPAQNNLLSVTVIHDDCIMADAYSTAFMVMGVKEAKQFVLLNPEIETYLVYTDKDGNWKTYISPRMLKRVVY
;
A
#
# COMPACT_ATOMS: atom_id res chain seq x y z
N MET A 1 72.54 29.20 28.12
CA MET A 1 71.37 29.23 27.20
C MET A 1 70.24 28.35 27.75
N ARG A 2 69.18 28.94 28.34
CA ARG A 2 68.09 28.17 28.96
C ARG A 2 66.94 28.14 27.95
N PHE A 3 66.67 26.99 27.39
CA PHE A 3 65.48 26.75 26.55
C PHE A 3 64.22 26.62 27.42
N ARG A 4 63.26 27.53 27.24
CA ARG A 4 61.89 27.42 27.81
C ARG A 4 60.99 26.65 26.85
N LEU A 5 60.61 25.49 27.31
CA LEU A 5 59.65 24.65 26.61
C LEU A 5 58.23 25.19 26.91
N TYR A 6 57.53 25.73 25.90
CA TYR A 6 56.12 26.10 26.01
C TYR A 6 55.27 24.90 25.65
N ILE A 7 54.59 24.30 26.64
CA ILE A 7 53.59 23.26 26.40
C ILE A 7 52.28 23.96 26.00
N PHE A 8 51.86 23.81 24.75
CA PHE A 8 50.56 24.25 24.25
C PHE A 8 49.51 23.15 24.60
N LEU A 9 48.66 23.43 25.61
CA LEU A 9 47.57 22.57 26.02
C LEU A 9 46.42 22.79 25.01
N LEU A 10 46.24 21.88 24.02
CA LEU A 10 45.07 21.83 23.14
C LEU A 10 43.90 21.28 23.94
N LEU A 11 43.00 22.16 24.40
CA LEU A 11 41.70 21.79 24.95
C LEU A 11 40.79 21.36 23.79
N PHE A 12 40.63 20.05 23.61
CA PHE A 12 39.57 19.51 22.78
C PHE A 12 38.23 19.71 23.50
N PHE A 13 37.49 20.74 23.11
CA PHE A 13 36.07 20.83 23.43
C PHE A 13 35.35 19.70 22.65
N SER A 14 35.13 18.56 23.31
CA SER A 14 34.15 17.59 22.88
C SER A 14 32.77 18.23 23.07
N CYS A 15 32.19 18.76 22.02
CA CYS A 15 30.77 19.08 22.00
C CYS A 15 30.03 17.74 22.00
N SER A 16 29.64 17.22 23.18
CA SER A 16 28.59 16.25 23.27
C SER A 16 27.28 16.98 22.96
N SER A 17 26.82 16.94 21.73
CA SER A 17 25.42 17.22 21.43
C SER A 17 24.62 16.19 22.23
N SER A 18 23.95 16.61 23.29
CA SER A 18 22.87 15.82 23.86
C SER A 18 21.81 15.77 22.77
N ASP A 19 21.68 14.62 22.08
CA ASP A 19 20.60 14.34 21.14
C ASP A 19 19.29 14.40 21.95
N ASN A 20 18.64 15.56 21.95
CA ASN A 20 17.30 15.74 22.51
C ASN A 20 16.25 15.19 21.56
N THR A 21 16.47 13.99 21.05
CA THR A 21 15.54 13.32 20.14
C THR A 21 14.39 12.75 20.95
N VAL A 22 13.15 13.07 20.55
CA VAL A 22 11.92 12.70 21.24
C VAL A 22 11.02 11.93 20.27
N LEU A 23 10.38 10.87 20.77
CA LEU A 23 9.34 10.16 20.02
C LEU A 23 8.10 11.05 19.89
N VAL A 24 7.72 11.37 18.65
CA VAL A 24 6.46 12.04 18.31
C VAL A 24 5.52 11.01 17.68
N THR A 25 4.23 11.10 18.05
CA THR A 25 3.20 10.22 17.52
C THR A 25 2.03 11.03 17.00
N ASN A 26 1.69 10.83 15.72
CA ASN A 26 0.50 11.40 15.09
C ASN A 26 -0.47 10.28 14.70
N SER A 27 -1.77 10.51 14.85
CA SER A 27 -2.79 9.56 14.43
C SER A 27 -4.08 10.26 14.08
N GLY A 28 -4.84 9.69 13.16
CA GLY A 28 -6.10 10.26 12.72
C GLY A 28 -6.84 9.36 11.74
N LYS A 29 -7.86 9.95 11.09
CA LYS A 29 -8.66 9.28 10.05
C LYS A 29 -8.29 9.83 8.68
N THR A 30 -8.10 8.97 7.70
CA THR A 30 -7.84 9.34 6.32
C THR A 30 -8.29 8.21 5.38
N GLN A 31 -8.64 8.54 4.13
CA GLN A 31 -8.89 7.56 3.05
C GLN A 31 -9.81 6.39 3.45
N GLY A 32 -10.83 6.68 4.27
CA GLY A 32 -11.79 5.68 4.77
C GLY A 32 -11.23 4.73 5.86
N THR A 33 -10.05 5.02 6.40
CA THR A 33 -9.35 4.24 7.43
C THR A 33 -8.70 5.14 8.47
N TYR A 34 -7.67 4.64 9.15
CA TYR A 34 -6.88 5.36 10.14
C TYR A 34 -5.41 5.40 9.70
N TYR A 35 -4.67 6.41 10.22
CA TYR A 35 -3.22 6.44 10.15
C TYR A 35 -2.59 6.48 11.55
N HIS A 36 -1.40 5.89 11.67
CA HIS A 36 -0.55 5.95 12.85
C HIS A 36 0.90 6.18 12.40
N ILE A 37 1.48 7.27 12.88
CA ILE A 37 2.82 7.69 12.48
C ILE A 37 3.63 7.92 13.75
N LYS A 38 4.80 7.29 13.84
CA LYS A 38 5.77 7.47 14.91
C LYS A 38 7.11 7.89 14.30
N TYR A 39 7.74 8.90 14.85
CA TYR A 39 9.07 9.32 14.38
C TYR A 39 9.88 9.95 15.51
N MET A 40 11.20 9.79 15.40
CA MET A 40 12.16 10.39 16.32
C MET A 40 12.49 11.79 15.80
N SER A 41 12.12 12.83 16.56
CA SER A 41 12.26 14.22 16.16
C SER A 41 13.14 15.00 17.15
N ASP A 42 14.06 15.78 16.63
CA ASP A 42 14.87 16.69 17.45
C ASP A 42 13.96 17.73 18.11
N TYR A 43 14.12 17.89 19.42
CA TYR A 43 13.33 18.82 20.25
C TYR A 43 11.81 18.58 20.21
N GLY A 44 11.34 17.40 19.72
CA GLY A 44 9.92 17.07 19.67
C GLY A 44 9.11 17.89 18.66
N ASN A 45 9.72 18.33 17.56
CA ASN A 45 9.00 19.03 16.50
C ASN A 45 7.88 18.14 15.95
N ASP A 46 6.64 18.65 16.00
CA ASP A 46 5.45 17.97 15.51
C ASP A 46 5.09 18.45 14.10
N TYR A 47 4.95 17.49 13.17
CA TYR A 47 4.62 17.72 11.76
C TYR A 47 3.18 17.29 11.39
N ASN A 48 2.30 17.16 12.37
CA ASN A 48 0.92 16.71 12.12
C ASN A 48 0.20 17.56 11.09
N PHE A 49 0.35 18.89 11.14
CA PHE A 49 -0.29 19.79 10.17
C PHE A 49 0.16 19.52 8.73
N GLN A 50 1.45 19.27 8.51
CA GLN A 50 2.00 18.99 7.19
C GLN A 50 1.62 17.60 6.71
N ILE A 51 1.54 16.62 7.61
CA ILE A 51 1.02 15.28 7.32
C ILE A 51 -0.44 15.38 6.85
N ASP A 52 -1.28 16.11 7.58
CA ASP A 52 -2.68 16.33 7.19
C ASP A 52 -2.79 17.03 5.82
N SER A 53 -1.88 17.97 5.50
CA SER A 53 -1.83 18.60 4.17
C SER A 53 -1.52 17.58 3.07
N ILE A 54 -0.53 16.70 3.28
CA ILE A 54 -0.19 15.62 2.33
C ILE A 54 -1.41 14.69 2.11
N LEU A 55 -2.09 14.30 3.18
CA LEU A 55 -3.29 13.46 3.09
C LEU A 55 -4.39 14.13 2.25
N GLN A 56 -4.61 15.43 2.43
CA GLN A 56 -5.59 16.21 1.66
C GLN A 56 -5.18 16.37 0.19
N GLU A 57 -3.90 16.56 -0.10
CA GLU A 57 -3.38 16.64 -1.47
C GLU A 57 -3.59 15.31 -2.21
N VAL A 58 -3.29 14.17 -1.57
CA VAL A 58 -3.56 12.85 -2.13
C VAL A 58 -5.06 12.65 -2.41
N ASP A 59 -5.93 13.00 -1.46
CA ASP A 59 -7.38 12.92 -1.64
C ASP A 59 -7.85 13.80 -2.82
N SER A 60 -7.30 15.00 -2.96
CA SER A 60 -7.64 15.95 -4.03
C SER A 60 -7.21 15.48 -5.41
N SER A 61 -6.14 14.70 -5.49
CA SER A 61 -5.63 14.13 -6.74
C SER A 61 -6.26 12.77 -7.07
N LEU A 62 -6.29 11.83 -6.12
CA LEU A 62 -6.43 10.40 -6.40
C LEU A 62 -7.72 9.74 -5.91
N SER A 63 -8.55 10.43 -5.09
CA SER A 63 -9.71 9.80 -4.48
C SER A 63 -10.90 9.68 -5.45
N VAL A 64 -11.30 8.47 -5.80
CA VAL A 64 -12.52 8.21 -6.59
C VAL A 64 -13.82 8.45 -5.79
N TYR A 65 -13.74 8.71 -4.49
CA TYR A 65 -14.87 9.00 -3.61
C TYR A 65 -15.17 10.51 -3.50
N LYS A 66 -14.24 11.37 -3.92
CA LYS A 66 -14.38 12.83 -3.88
C LYS A 66 -14.69 13.34 -5.27
N SER A 67 -15.87 13.88 -5.50
CA SER A 67 -16.29 14.38 -6.82
C SER A 67 -15.41 15.50 -7.36
N TYR A 68 -14.75 16.26 -6.48
CA TYR A 68 -13.85 17.36 -6.84
C TYR A 68 -12.42 16.91 -7.17
N SER A 69 -12.06 15.65 -6.87
CA SER A 69 -10.70 15.15 -7.10
C SER A 69 -10.36 15.10 -8.59
N LEU A 70 -9.07 15.19 -8.89
CA LEU A 70 -8.58 15.16 -10.27
C LEU A 70 -9.00 13.87 -10.98
N ILE A 71 -8.80 12.69 -10.34
CA ILE A 71 -9.16 11.41 -10.94
C ILE A 71 -10.66 11.30 -11.21
N SER A 72 -11.53 11.77 -10.28
CA SER A 72 -12.98 11.73 -10.48
C SER A 72 -13.43 12.61 -11.64
N ARG A 73 -12.84 13.79 -11.78
CA ARG A 73 -13.13 14.72 -12.88
C ARG A 73 -12.64 14.19 -14.23
N LEU A 74 -11.45 13.58 -14.28
CA LEU A 74 -10.93 12.90 -15.47
C LEU A 74 -11.83 11.70 -15.85
N ASN A 75 -12.26 10.91 -14.89
CA ASN A 75 -13.19 9.79 -15.08
C ASN A 75 -14.57 10.24 -15.59
N ASN A 76 -14.97 11.48 -15.31
CA ASN A 76 -16.20 12.10 -15.82
C ASN A 76 -16.01 12.78 -17.20
N GLY A 77 -14.84 12.60 -17.84
CA GLY A 77 -14.57 13.09 -19.18
C GLY A 77 -14.11 14.55 -19.24
N GLU A 78 -13.80 15.19 -18.09
CA GLU A 78 -13.22 16.53 -18.10
C GLU A 78 -11.80 16.50 -18.69
N LYS A 79 -11.51 17.47 -19.56
CA LYS A 79 -10.17 17.62 -20.16
C LYS A 79 -9.31 18.49 -19.25
N LEU A 80 -8.57 17.86 -18.37
CA LEU A 80 -7.68 18.50 -17.40
C LEU A 80 -6.27 17.99 -17.57
N ASN A 81 -5.30 18.82 -17.21
CA ASN A 81 -3.94 18.36 -17.00
C ASN A 81 -3.86 17.54 -15.70
N THR A 82 -3.09 16.47 -15.75
CA THR A 82 -2.75 15.68 -14.56
C THR A 82 -1.70 16.40 -13.73
N ASP A 83 -1.66 16.11 -12.45
CA ASP A 83 -0.64 16.59 -11.53
C ASP A 83 0.49 15.57 -11.30
N THR A 84 1.51 15.97 -10.57
CA THR A 84 2.68 15.11 -10.27
C THR A 84 2.30 13.86 -9.46
N LEU A 85 1.30 13.96 -8.57
CA LEU A 85 0.86 12.82 -7.76
C LEU A 85 0.19 11.78 -8.65
N PHE A 86 -0.74 12.23 -9.49
CA PHE A 86 -1.41 11.37 -10.47
C PHE A 86 -0.40 10.71 -11.42
N ASN A 87 0.54 11.49 -11.96
CA ASN A 87 1.54 10.99 -12.91
C ASN A 87 2.42 9.90 -12.27
N THR A 88 2.86 10.10 -11.03
CA THR A 88 3.68 9.14 -10.30
C THR A 88 2.93 7.83 -10.08
N VAL A 89 1.67 7.92 -9.63
CA VAL A 89 0.82 6.76 -9.39
C VAL A 89 0.49 6.04 -10.70
N PHE A 90 0.18 6.79 -11.77
CA PHE A 90 -0.08 6.21 -13.11
C PHE A 90 1.12 5.40 -13.63
N VAL A 91 2.34 5.94 -13.51
CA VAL A 91 3.57 5.25 -13.96
C VAL A 91 3.81 3.99 -13.15
N SER A 92 3.66 4.04 -11.82
CA SER A 92 3.80 2.88 -10.93
C SER A 92 2.75 1.81 -11.25
N ALA A 93 1.49 2.22 -11.43
CA ALA A 93 0.41 1.33 -11.83
C ALA A 93 0.69 0.65 -13.18
N LYS A 94 1.22 1.42 -14.15
CA LYS A 94 1.56 0.89 -15.48
C LYS A 94 2.68 -0.13 -15.42
N LYS A 95 3.67 0.08 -14.57
CA LYS A 95 4.76 -0.88 -14.33
C LYS A 95 4.18 -2.21 -13.82
N VAL A 96 3.38 -2.18 -12.73
CA VAL A 96 2.81 -3.40 -12.15
C VAL A 96 1.82 -4.07 -13.11
N PHE A 97 1.04 -3.30 -13.89
CA PHE A 97 0.19 -3.85 -14.96
C PHE A 97 0.98 -4.69 -15.96
N LEU A 98 2.12 -4.16 -16.45
CA LEU A 98 2.96 -4.87 -17.43
C LEU A 98 3.62 -6.10 -16.83
N GLU A 99 4.21 -5.98 -15.65
CA GLU A 99 4.93 -7.06 -14.96
C GLU A 99 3.96 -8.18 -14.54
N SER A 100 2.76 -7.82 -14.08
CA SER A 100 1.70 -8.76 -13.71
C SER A 100 0.94 -9.36 -14.91
N LYS A 101 1.32 -8.96 -16.14
CA LYS A 101 0.64 -9.36 -17.38
C LYS A 101 -0.86 -9.07 -17.35
N GLY A 102 -1.24 -7.91 -16.77
CA GLY A 102 -2.61 -7.46 -16.69
C GLY A 102 -3.43 -8.02 -15.51
N ASN A 103 -2.84 -8.82 -14.60
CA ASN A 103 -3.54 -9.24 -13.37
C ASN A 103 -3.80 -8.06 -12.42
N PHE A 104 -2.96 -7.04 -12.45
CA PHE A 104 -3.20 -5.74 -11.86
C PHE A 104 -3.66 -4.77 -12.95
N ASP A 105 -4.86 -4.22 -12.82
CA ASP A 105 -5.41 -3.29 -13.82
C ASP A 105 -6.27 -2.21 -13.16
N CYS A 106 -5.77 -0.97 -13.13
CA CYS A 106 -6.47 0.18 -12.57
C CYS A 106 -7.70 0.63 -13.39
N SER A 107 -7.92 0.09 -14.57
CA SER A 107 -9.12 0.38 -15.37
C SER A 107 -10.33 -0.47 -15.00
N VAL A 108 -10.23 -1.35 -13.99
CA VAL A 108 -11.36 -2.18 -13.49
C VAL A 108 -12.45 -1.40 -12.76
N SER A 109 -12.29 -0.10 -12.59
CA SER A 109 -13.25 0.81 -11.92
C SER A 109 -14.71 0.59 -12.32
N PRO A 110 -15.08 0.47 -13.61
CA PRO A 110 -16.46 0.20 -14.02
C PRO A 110 -16.99 -1.14 -13.48
N LEU A 111 -16.14 -2.17 -13.40
CA LEU A 111 -16.50 -3.47 -12.81
C LEU A 111 -16.69 -3.36 -11.30
N VAL A 112 -15.76 -2.70 -10.59
CA VAL A 112 -15.86 -2.47 -9.13
C VAL A 112 -17.16 -1.76 -8.79
N LYS A 113 -17.56 -0.77 -9.62
CA LYS A 113 -18.83 -0.05 -9.50
C LYS A 113 -20.03 -0.96 -9.78
N ALA A 114 -19.99 -1.78 -10.84
CA ALA A 114 -21.04 -2.71 -11.20
C ALA A 114 -21.25 -3.81 -10.14
N TRP A 115 -20.17 -4.24 -9.47
CA TRP A 115 -20.21 -5.13 -8.32
C TRP A 115 -20.61 -4.43 -7.01
N GLY A 116 -20.82 -3.12 -7.00
CA GLY A 116 -21.29 -2.35 -5.83
C GLY A 116 -20.23 -2.07 -4.76
N PHE A 117 -18.97 -2.38 -4.97
CA PHE A 117 -17.91 -2.26 -3.95
C PHE A 117 -17.54 -0.83 -3.55
N TYR A 118 -18.05 0.20 -4.23
CA TYR A 118 -17.93 1.60 -3.80
C TYR A 118 -18.97 2.04 -2.76
N LYS A 119 -19.97 1.18 -2.44
CA LYS A 119 -20.98 1.46 -1.42
C LYS A 119 -20.53 0.87 -0.08
N ASP A 120 -20.88 1.58 0.99
CA ASP A 120 -20.60 1.09 2.36
C ASP A 120 -21.55 -0.04 2.77
N ASP A 121 -22.76 -0.07 2.19
CA ASP A 121 -23.76 -1.13 2.40
C ASP A 121 -23.90 -1.93 1.08
N LEU A 122 -23.30 -3.10 1.07
CA LEU A 122 -23.38 -4.08 -0.03
C LEU A 122 -24.67 -4.90 0.12
N GLY A 123 -25.85 -4.25 0.16
CA GLY A 123 -27.13 -4.92 0.33
C GLY A 123 -27.31 -6.17 -0.56
N ASP A 124 -28.16 -7.11 -0.11
CA ASP A 124 -28.43 -8.44 -0.73
C ASP A 124 -28.90 -8.42 -2.20
N SER A 125 -29.00 -7.25 -2.82
CA SER A 125 -29.75 -7.02 -4.07
C SER A 125 -28.93 -6.91 -5.36
N LEU A 126 -27.66 -7.36 -5.40
CA LEU A 126 -26.92 -7.40 -6.67
C LEU A 126 -27.44 -8.55 -7.54
N GLU A 127 -28.36 -8.25 -8.47
CA GLU A 127 -28.64 -9.14 -9.59
C GLU A 127 -27.41 -9.12 -10.52
N VAL A 128 -26.67 -10.22 -10.54
CA VAL A 128 -25.50 -10.38 -11.41
C VAL A 128 -26.00 -10.77 -12.80
N ASP A 129 -26.27 -9.78 -13.65
CA ASP A 129 -26.51 -10.04 -15.07
C ASP A 129 -25.16 -10.17 -15.80
N SER A 130 -24.82 -11.39 -16.18
CA SER A 130 -23.57 -11.69 -16.90
C SER A 130 -23.43 -10.94 -18.23
N SER A 131 -24.54 -10.52 -18.85
CA SER A 131 -24.52 -9.74 -20.08
C SER A 131 -23.98 -8.32 -19.86
N ILE A 132 -24.24 -7.73 -18.70
CA ILE A 132 -23.75 -6.42 -18.30
C ILE A 132 -22.22 -6.48 -18.11
N PHE A 133 -21.72 -7.51 -17.42
CA PHE A 133 -20.28 -7.69 -17.18
C PHE A 133 -19.50 -7.91 -18.46
N ASN A 134 -20.03 -8.72 -19.40
CA ASN A 134 -19.41 -8.93 -20.72
C ASN A 134 -19.31 -7.61 -21.52
N ARG A 135 -20.29 -6.70 -21.37
CA ARG A 135 -20.23 -5.37 -22.00
C ARG A 135 -19.16 -4.51 -21.35
N ILE A 136 -19.13 -4.47 -20.01
CA ILE A 136 -18.16 -3.65 -19.26
C ILE A 136 -16.72 -4.15 -19.51
N LEU A 137 -16.49 -5.45 -19.73
CA LEU A 137 -15.17 -5.98 -20.07
C LEU A 137 -14.55 -5.34 -21.31
N ASN A 138 -15.37 -4.89 -22.28
CA ASN A 138 -14.88 -4.17 -23.45
C ASN A 138 -14.33 -2.77 -23.11
N ASP A 139 -14.69 -2.25 -21.93
CA ASP A 139 -14.27 -0.94 -21.42
C ASP A 139 -13.12 -1.08 -20.38
N ILE A 140 -12.51 -2.26 -20.28
CA ILE A 140 -11.37 -2.55 -19.43
C ILE A 140 -10.11 -2.71 -20.29
N GLY A 141 -8.96 -2.39 -19.72
CA GLY A 141 -7.65 -2.60 -20.33
C GLY A 141 -6.76 -1.37 -20.23
N PHE A 142 -5.94 -1.34 -19.17
CA PHE A 142 -5.06 -0.22 -18.86
C PHE A 142 -4.02 0.07 -19.96
N GLN A 143 -3.74 -0.89 -20.86
CA GLN A 143 -2.88 -0.67 -22.04
C GLN A 143 -3.45 0.35 -23.01
N ARG A 144 -4.76 0.59 -23.01
CA ARG A 144 -5.46 1.54 -23.88
C ARG A 144 -5.38 2.98 -23.37
N ILE A 145 -5.03 3.16 -22.10
CA ILE A 145 -4.91 4.46 -21.45
C ILE A 145 -3.45 4.91 -21.54
N LYS A 146 -3.25 6.16 -21.98
CA LYS A 146 -1.91 6.75 -22.16
C LYS A 146 -1.82 8.06 -21.42
N LEU A 147 -0.67 8.30 -20.82
CA LEU A 147 -0.26 9.58 -20.27
C LEU A 147 0.79 10.18 -21.23
N ILE A 148 0.53 11.35 -21.77
CA ILE A 148 1.41 12.05 -22.73
C ILE A 148 1.70 13.44 -22.15
N GLY A 149 2.89 13.61 -21.55
CA GLY A 149 3.14 14.75 -20.68
C GLY A 149 2.12 14.74 -19.52
N ASP A 150 1.43 15.86 -19.33
CA ASP A 150 0.38 16.00 -18.31
C ASP A 150 -1.04 15.78 -18.89
N SER A 151 -1.15 15.14 -20.05
CA SER A 151 -2.44 14.89 -20.69
C SER A 151 -2.80 13.40 -20.64
N LEU A 152 -3.95 13.07 -20.02
CA LEU A 152 -4.49 11.72 -20.01
C LEU A 152 -5.33 11.48 -21.28
N VAL A 153 -4.95 10.46 -22.05
CA VAL A 153 -5.71 9.96 -23.20
C VAL A 153 -6.37 8.65 -22.78
N MET A 154 -7.68 8.70 -22.58
CA MET A 154 -8.51 7.58 -22.13
C MET A 154 -9.78 7.50 -23.00
N PRO A 155 -10.19 6.29 -23.45
CA PRO A 155 -11.47 6.09 -24.13
C PRO A 155 -12.67 6.48 -23.25
N ASP A 156 -13.75 7.00 -23.85
CA ASP A 156 -14.87 7.64 -23.15
C ASP A 156 -15.57 6.76 -22.10
N ASN A 157 -15.63 5.43 -22.29
CA ASN A 157 -16.30 4.52 -21.35
C ASN A 157 -15.36 3.93 -20.28
N MET A 158 -14.08 4.30 -20.32
CA MET A 158 -13.10 3.83 -19.35
C MET A 158 -13.03 4.75 -18.14
N SER A 159 -12.64 4.21 -17.01
CA SER A 159 -12.30 5.00 -15.82
C SER A 159 -11.19 4.33 -15.03
N LEU A 160 -10.44 5.13 -14.29
CA LEU A 160 -9.32 4.69 -13.45
C LEU A 160 -9.73 4.63 -11.98
N ASP A 161 -9.17 3.66 -11.27
CA ASP A 161 -9.21 3.56 -9.82
C ASP A 161 -7.80 3.22 -9.29
N PHE A 162 -7.27 4.09 -8.44
CA PHE A 162 -5.95 3.91 -7.83
C PHE A 162 -6.02 3.44 -6.38
N ASN A 163 -7.18 2.99 -5.88
CA ASN A 163 -7.33 2.56 -4.48
C ASN A 163 -6.37 1.43 -4.07
N SER A 164 -5.89 0.63 -5.03
CA SER A 164 -4.98 -0.50 -4.81
C SER A 164 -3.49 -0.12 -4.74
N LEU A 165 -3.19 1.18 -4.66
CA LEU A 165 -1.82 1.68 -4.53
C LEU A 165 -1.75 3.12 -3.95
N ALA A 166 -2.89 3.79 -3.79
CA ALA A 166 -2.92 5.16 -3.28
C ALA A 166 -2.53 5.24 -1.79
N GLN A 167 -2.88 4.24 -0.99
CA GLN A 167 -2.48 4.19 0.43
C GLN A 167 -0.98 3.98 0.57
N GLY A 168 -0.41 3.03 -0.16
CA GLY A 168 1.04 2.83 -0.21
C GLY A 168 1.79 4.08 -0.70
N PHE A 169 1.25 4.77 -1.72
CA PHE A 169 1.82 6.03 -2.19
C PHE A 169 1.78 7.12 -1.13
N THR A 170 0.70 7.22 -0.37
CA THR A 170 0.57 8.18 0.75
C THR A 170 1.64 7.94 1.81
N VAL A 171 1.87 6.68 2.17
CA VAL A 171 2.94 6.29 3.11
C VAL A 171 4.31 6.73 2.60
N ASP A 172 4.61 6.51 1.30
CA ASP A 172 5.87 6.94 0.69
C ASP A 172 6.03 8.46 0.66
N LEU A 173 4.95 9.23 0.43
CA LEU A 173 4.99 10.70 0.44
C LEU A 173 5.31 11.23 1.83
N ILE A 174 4.66 10.70 2.87
CA ILE A 174 4.91 11.10 4.25
C ILE A 174 6.35 10.74 4.64
N GLY A 175 6.84 9.54 4.27
CA GLY A 175 8.22 9.14 4.53
C GLY A 175 9.23 10.10 3.89
N ARG A 176 9.06 10.43 2.62
CA ARG A 176 9.89 11.42 1.91
C ARG A 176 9.83 12.79 2.56
N TYR A 177 8.65 13.23 3.01
CA TYR A 177 8.53 14.49 3.73
C TYR A 177 9.33 14.48 5.03
N LEU A 178 9.21 13.44 5.86
CA LEU A 178 9.98 13.33 7.11
C LEU A 178 11.50 13.34 6.85
N GLU A 179 11.97 12.69 5.80
CA GLU A 179 13.38 12.72 5.37
C GLU A 179 13.86 14.13 5.00
N THR A 180 13.00 14.98 4.40
CA THR A 180 13.34 16.40 4.15
C THR A 180 13.53 17.21 5.46
N LYS A 181 13.05 16.68 6.59
CA LYS A 181 13.21 17.23 7.92
C LYS A 181 14.36 16.59 8.70
N ASN A 182 15.23 15.82 8.02
CA ASN A 182 16.30 15.01 8.59
C ASN A 182 15.83 13.97 9.62
N ILE A 183 14.59 13.52 9.52
CA ILE A 183 14.04 12.44 10.32
C ILE A 183 14.25 11.13 9.55
N HIS A 184 15.06 10.22 10.11
CA HIS A 184 15.43 8.93 9.52
C HIS A 184 14.96 7.73 10.33
N ASN A 185 14.39 7.96 11.51
CA ASN A 185 13.85 6.96 12.42
C ASN A 185 12.34 7.12 12.52
N PHE A 186 11.58 6.32 11.77
CA PHE A 186 10.13 6.43 11.75
C PHE A 186 9.43 5.12 11.36
N LEU A 187 8.17 5.01 11.80
CA LEU A 187 7.19 4.04 11.37
C LEU A 187 5.93 4.80 10.93
N ILE A 188 5.55 4.64 9.69
CA ILE A 188 4.34 5.21 9.10
C ILE A 188 3.40 4.07 8.75
N GLU A 189 2.14 4.18 9.19
CA GLU A 189 1.05 3.26 8.83
C GLU A 189 -0.15 4.05 8.34
N VAL A 190 -0.70 3.67 7.19
CA VAL A 190 -1.96 4.19 6.64
C VAL A 190 -2.78 3.00 6.14
N GLY A 191 -3.87 2.66 6.85
CA GLY A 191 -4.80 1.59 6.43
C GLY A 191 -4.26 0.16 6.49
N GLY A 192 -3.04 -0.02 6.99
CA GLY A 192 -2.32 -1.30 7.03
C GLY A 192 -1.10 -1.33 6.11
N GLU A 193 -0.92 -0.34 5.25
CA GLU A 193 0.27 -0.09 4.46
C GLU A 193 1.31 0.60 5.36
N ILE A 194 2.53 0.07 5.39
CA ILE A 194 3.56 0.44 6.36
C ILE A 194 4.87 0.78 5.66
N LEU A 195 5.56 1.81 6.14
CA LEU A 195 6.97 2.08 5.86
C LEU A 195 7.71 2.26 7.18
N ALA A 196 8.76 1.46 7.37
CA ALA A 196 9.65 1.58 8.53
C ALA A 196 11.05 1.98 8.08
N LYS A 197 11.64 2.97 8.72
CA LYS A 197 13.04 3.38 8.55
C LYS A 197 13.74 3.55 9.89
N GLY A 198 15.06 3.26 9.90
CA GLY A 198 15.91 3.37 11.07
C GLY A 198 15.44 2.53 12.24
N LEU A 199 15.57 3.09 13.45
CA LEU A 199 15.31 2.40 14.71
C LEU A 199 14.13 3.04 15.45
N ASN A 200 13.52 2.28 16.36
CA ASN A 200 12.49 2.79 17.27
C ASN A 200 13.11 3.52 18.48
N ASP A 201 12.27 3.94 19.41
CA ASP A 201 12.65 4.63 20.65
C ASP A 201 13.44 3.77 21.66
N ASP A 202 13.53 2.46 21.43
CA ASP A 202 14.38 1.52 22.20
C ASP A 202 15.71 1.19 21.46
N ASP A 203 16.07 1.93 20.41
CA ASP A 203 17.21 1.65 19.51
C ASP A 203 17.15 0.27 18.85
N LYS A 204 15.95 -0.24 18.57
CA LYS A 204 15.72 -1.54 17.93
C LYS A 204 15.05 -1.39 16.57
N ILE A 205 15.24 -2.36 15.70
CA ILE A 205 14.50 -2.48 14.44
C ILE A 205 12.99 -2.52 14.74
N TRP A 206 12.20 -1.85 13.90
CA TRP A 206 10.75 -1.86 13.97
C TRP A 206 10.19 -3.26 13.76
N ARG A 207 9.25 -3.67 14.62
CA ARG A 207 8.59 -4.97 14.52
C ARG A 207 7.15 -4.82 14.10
N ILE A 208 6.76 -5.58 13.08
CA ILE A 208 5.43 -5.55 12.50
C ILE A 208 4.78 -6.92 12.65
N GLY A 209 3.57 -6.92 13.22
CA GLY A 209 2.73 -8.12 13.29
C GLY A 209 1.84 -8.23 12.05
N ILE A 210 1.83 -9.40 11.40
CA ILE A 210 0.88 -9.72 10.34
C ILE A 210 -0.31 -10.44 10.96
N ASP A 211 -1.50 -9.87 10.81
CA ASP A 211 -2.73 -10.40 11.38
C ASP A 211 -3.16 -11.73 10.72
N LYS A 212 -3.78 -12.59 11.51
CA LYS A 212 -4.50 -13.76 10.99
C LYS A 212 -5.68 -13.27 10.13
N PRO A 213 -5.95 -13.87 8.96
CA PRO A 213 -7.06 -13.48 8.09
C PRO A 213 -8.43 -13.97 8.64
N LEU A 214 -8.79 -13.52 9.84
CA LEU A 214 -10.02 -13.85 10.56
C LEU A 214 -10.85 -12.59 10.82
N ASN A 215 -12.19 -12.72 10.81
CA ASN A 215 -13.10 -11.63 11.12
C ASN A 215 -13.19 -11.33 12.63
N ASN A 216 -13.07 -12.36 13.47
CA ASN A 216 -13.10 -12.24 14.92
C ASN A 216 -11.76 -12.77 15.47
N ILE A 217 -10.89 -11.85 15.87
CA ILE A 217 -9.54 -12.17 16.34
C ILE A 217 -9.52 -11.94 17.85
N ASP A 218 -9.07 -12.96 18.61
CA ASP A 218 -8.63 -12.76 19.99
C ASP A 218 -7.35 -11.90 19.97
N TYR A 219 -7.36 -10.79 20.70
CA TYR A 219 -6.22 -9.88 20.79
C TYR A 219 -4.92 -10.57 21.24
N ASN A 220 -5.02 -11.62 22.08
CA ASN A 220 -3.87 -12.38 22.59
C ASN A 220 -3.28 -13.36 21.57
N ASP A 221 -4.02 -13.70 20.49
CA ASP A 221 -3.62 -14.63 19.44
C ASP A 221 -3.82 -14.01 18.04
N ARG A 222 -3.63 -12.70 17.95
CA ARG A 222 -3.93 -11.90 16.76
C ARG A 222 -2.97 -12.19 15.61
N PHE A 223 -1.67 -12.34 15.91
CA PHE A 223 -0.66 -12.35 14.86
C PHE A 223 -0.43 -13.74 14.28
N GLN A 224 -0.32 -13.81 12.95
CA GLN A 224 0.12 -15.00 12.22
C GLN A 224 1.64 -15.15 12.31
N LEU A 225 2.36 -14.05 12.25
CA LEU A 225 3.79 -13.93 12.43
C LEU A 225 4.20 -12.49 12.76
N ILE A 226 5.40 -12.32 13.32
CA ILE A 226 6.01 -11.01 13.59
C ILE A 226 7.33 -10.93 12.81
N LEU A 227 7.57 -9.79 12.19
CA LEU A 227 8.73 -9.51 11.35
C LEU A 227 9.54 -8.33 11.90
N ASP A 228 10.85 -8.38 11.75
CA ASP A 228 11.72 -7.20 11.76
C ASP A 228 11.63 -6.51 10.38
N LEU A 229 11.18 -5.25 10.38
CA LEU A 229 11.05 -4.45 9.16
C LEU A 229 12.08 -3.32 9.17
N GLU A 230 13.20 -3.56 8.51
CA GLU A 230 14.33 -2.63 8.44
C GLU A 230 14.38 -1.95 7.08
N ASN A 231 14.18 -0.62 7.05
CA ASN A 231 14.25 0.23 5.85
C ASN A 231 13.46 -0.33 4.66
N LYS A 232 12.24 -0.81 4.95
CA LYS A 232 11.35 -1.42 3.97
C LYS A 232 9.90 -1.01 4.20
N ALA A 233 9.13 -1.15 3.14
CA ALA A 233 7.69 -1.05 3.17
C ALA A 233 7.02 -2.41 3.18
N LEU A 234 5.80 -2.47 3.72
CA LEU A 234 4.96 -3.65 3.81
C LEU A 234 3.51 -3.27 3.50
N ALA A 235 2.84 -4.05 2.67
CA ALA A 235 1.42 -3.93 2.43
C ALA A 235 0.73 -5.29 2.47
N THR A 236 -0.55 -5.31 2.88
CA THR A 236 -1.32 -6.56 2.98
C THR A 236 -2.69 -6.42 2.34
N SER A 237 -2.92 -7.18 1.27
CA SER A 237 -4.22 -7.38 0.66
C SER A 237 -4.88 -8.67 1.19
N GLY A 238 -6.21 -8.64 1.35
CA GLY A 238 -6.95 -9.80 1.82
C GLY A 238 -8.40 -9.81 1.33
N ASN A 239 -8.95 -11.01 1.14
CA ASN A 239 -10.33 -11.19 0.71
C ASN A 239 -11.33 -11.25 1.88
N TYR A 240 -10.88 -11.08 3.13
CA TYR A 240 -11.70 -11.21 4.34
C TYR A 240 -12.21 -9.87 4.87
N ARG A 241 -11.61 -8.73 4.47
CA ARG A 241 -11.98 -7.40 4.96
C ARG A 241 -13.21 -6.83 4.26
N LYS A 242 -13.30 -6.95 2.93
CA LYS A 242 -14.39 -6.37 2.12
C LYS A 242 -14.93 -7.42 1.16
N PHE A 243 -16.05 -8.03 1.51
CA PHE A 243 -16.71 -9.10 0.73
C PHE A 243 -18.21 -9.11 1.03
N TYR A 244 -18.97 -9.78 0.18
CA TYR A 244 -20.34 -10.20 0.47
C TYR A 244 -20.52 -11.68 0.17
N ILE A 245 -21.56 -12.30 0.75
CA ILE A 245 -21.92 -13.70 0.50
C ILE A 245 -23.23 -13.71 -0.28
N LYS A 246 -23.25 -14.36 -1.43
CA LYS A 246 -24.45 -14.58 -2.24
C LYS A 246 -24.52 -16.04 -2.66
N ASN A 247 -25.67 -16.69 -2.42
CA ASN A 247 -25.87 -18.12 -2.72
C ASN A 247 -24.79 -19.04 -2.14
N GLY A 248 -24.27 -18.73 -0.97
CA GLY A 248 -23.19 -19.47 -0.31
C GLY A 248 -21.78 -19.24 -0.90
N LEU A 249 -21.66 -18.40 -1.93
CA LEU A 249 -20.37 -18.01 -2.52
C LEU A 249 -19.91 -16.67 -1.97
N LYS A 250 -18.61 -16.60 -1.67
CA LYS A 250 -17.94 -15.37 -1.20
C LYS A 250 -17.42 -14.59 -2.40
N TYR A 251 -17.80 -13.31 -2.49
CA TYR A 251 -17.35 -12.37 -3.51
C TYR A 251 -16.55 -11.26 -2.85
N SER A 252 -15.26 -11.20 -3.13
CA SER A 252 -14.37 -10.13 -2.63
C SER A 252 -14.29 -8.98 -3.64
N HIS A 253 -13.82 -7.83 -3.17
CA HIS A 253 -13.61 -6.65 -4.02
C HIS A 253 -12.42 -6.80 -5.00
N MET A 254 -11.68 -7.90 -4.95
CA MET A 254 -10.57 -8.21 -5.86
C MET A 254 -11.11 -8.70 -7.19
N ILE A 255 -11.28 -7.80 -8.16
CA ILE A 255 -11.82 -8.15 -9.48
C ILE A 255 -10.72 -8.70 -10.38
N ASN A 256 -11.00 -9.82 -11.05
CA ASN A 256 -10.16 -10.36 -12.11
C ASN A 256 -10.43 -9.59 -13.42
N PRO A 257 -9.45 -8.87 -13.99
CA PRO A 257 -9.65 -8.03 -15.17
C PRO A 257 -10.01 -8.83 -16.44
N PHE A 258 -9.66 -10.11 -16.48
CA PHE A 258 -9.92 -10.96 -17.66
C PHE A 258 -11.33 -11.55 -17.69
N THR A 259 -11.89 -11.80 -16.52
CA THR A 259 -13.23 -12.42 -16.40
C THR A 259 -14.31 -11.42 -16.04
N GLY A 260 -13.96 -10.28 -15.46
CA GLY A 260 -14.89 -9.29 -14.91
C GLY A 260 -15.54 -9.69 -13.58
N PHE A 261 -15.19 -10.85 -13.04
CA PHE A 261 -15.72 -11.37 -11.78
C PHE A 261 -14.69 -11.23 -10.65
N PRO A 262 -15.12 -11.19 -9.38
CA PRO A 262 -14.22 -11.33 -8.25
C PRO A 262 -13.32 -12.56 -8.42
N ALA A 263 -12.03 -12.41 -8.11
CA ALA A 263 -11.03 -13.46 -8.25
C ALA A 263 -11.44 -14.71 -7.45
N GLN A 264 -11.59 -15.82 -8.16
CA GLN A 264 -11.99 -17.12 -7.60
C GLN A 264 -10.73 -17.96 -7.40
N ASN A 265 -10.05 -17.77 -6.29
CA ASN A 265 -8.90 -18.57 -5.89
C ASN A 265 -8.89 -18.79 -4.38
N ASN A 266 -7.96 -19.58 -3.91
CA ASN A 266 -7.90 -20.01 -2.51
C ASN A 266 -7.02 -19.11 -1.62
N LEU A 267 -6.52 -17.95 -2.12
CA LEU A 267 -5.81 -16.98 -1.31
C LEU A 267 -6.75 -16.29 -0.31
N LEU A 268 -6.32 -16.19 0.94
CA LEU A 268 -6.99 -15.47 2.01
C LEU A 268 -6.35 -14.10 2.21
N SER A 269 -5.01 -14.06 2.25
CA SER A 269 -4.25 -12.81 2.32
C SER A 269 -2.89 -12.93 1.66
N VAL A 270 -2.38 -11.79 1.24
CA VAL A 270 -1.06 -11.60 0.64
C VAL A 270 -0.40 -10.42 1.32
N THR A 271 0.74 -10.65 1.95
CA THR A 271 1.62 -9.59 2.43
C THR A 271 2.83 -9.50 1.51
N VAL A 272 3.18 -8.29 1.11
CA VAL A 272 4.35 -7.99 0.28
C VAL A 272 5.26 -7.01 0.99
N ILE A 273 6.57 -7.26 0.95
CA ILE A 273 7.62 -6.32 1.37
C ILE A 273 8.39 -5.86 0.12
N HIS A 274 8.58 -4.56 0.00
CA HIS A 274 9.30 -3.89 -1.09
C HIS A 274 10.06 -2.66 -0.55
N ASP A 275 10.88 -2.00 -1.37
CA ASP A 275 11.53 -0.74 -1.00
C ASP A 275 10.53 0.42 -0.92
N ASP A 276 9.60 0.48 -1.88
CA ASP A 276 8.53 1.46 -1.96
C ASP A 276 7.18 0.87 -1.54
N CYS A 277 6.41 1.58 -0.72
CA CYS A 277 5.11 1.15 -0.22
C CYS A 277 4.06 1.08 -1.33
N ILE A 278 4.08 2.02 -2.28
CA ILE A 278 3.21 2.01 -3.47
C ILE A 278 3.36 0.70 -4.26
N MET A 279 4.58 0.17 -4.38
CA MET A 279 4.84 -1.08 -5.08
C MET A 279 4.40 -2.29 -4.27
N ALA A 280 4.64 -2.29 -2.94
CA ALA A 280 4.16 -3.35 -2.05
C ALA A 280 2.64 -3.48 -2.11
N ASP A 281 1.91 -2.36 -2.08
CA ASP A 281 0.45 -2.29 -2.15
C ASP A 281 -0.06 -2.84 -3.50
N ALA A 282 0.49 -2.34 -4.62
CA ALA A 282 0.11 -2.79 -5.96
C ALA A 282 0.39 -4.30 -6.19
N TYR A 283 1.56 -4.81 -5.77
CA TYR A 283 1.87 -6.24 -5.93
C TYR A 283 1.02 -7.13 -5.03
N SER A 284 0.69 -6.68 -3.80
CA SER A 284 -0.20 -7.44 -2.92
C SER A 284 -1.57 -7.67 -3.58
N THR A 285 -2.11 -6.64 -4.24
CA THR A 285 -3.34 -6.72 -5.05
C THR A 285 -3.18 -7.62 -6.28
N ALA A 286 -2.07 -7.47 -7.04
CA ALA A 286 -1.78 -8.31 -8.19
C ALA A 286 -1.75 -9.80 -7.82
N PHE A 287 -1.09 -10.15 -6.72
CA PHE A 287 -0.96 -11.53 -6.27
C PHE A 287 -2.29 -12.13 -5.80
N MET A 288 -3.16 -11.31 -5.19
CA MET A 288 -4.52 -11.73 -4.86
C MET A 288 -5.32 -12.16 -6.10
N VAL A 289 -5.09 -11.51 -7.24
CA VAL A 289 -5.73 -11.87 -8.52
C VAL A 289 -5.06 -13.06 -9.19
N MET A 290 -3.73 -13.12 -9.22
CA MET A 290 -2.93 -14.22 -9.79
C MET A 290 -3.19 -15.57 -9.12
N GLY A 291 -3.44 -15.59 -7.81
CA GLY A 291 -3.50 -16.80 -7.02
C GLY A 291 -2.13 -17.38 -6.65
N VAL A 292 -2.15 -18.41 -5.81
CA VAL A 292 -0.94 -18.97 -5.13
C VAL A 292 0.16 -19.39 -6.11
N LYS A 293 -0.19 -20.11 -7.18
CA LYS A 293 0.79 -20.70 -8.10
C LYS A 293 1.57 -19.62 -8.84
N GLU A 294 0.85 -18.68 -9.44
CA GLU A 294 1.46 -17.63 -10.26
C GLU A 294 2.23 -16.63 -9.37
N ALA A 295 1.67 -16.25 -8.21
CA ALA A 295 2.36 -15.39 -7.26
C ALA A 295 3.70 -15.98 -6.80
N LYS A 296 3.75 -17.29 -6.46
CA LYS A 296 5.00 -17.97 -6.12
C LYS A 296 6.02 -17.94 -7.27
N GLN A 297 5.58 -18.19 -8.50
CA GLN A 297 6.46 -18.12 -9.66
C GLN A 297 7.00 -16.72 -9.91
N PHE A 298 6.13 -15.71 -9.76
CA PHE A 298 6.52 -14.32 -9.92
C PHE A 298 7.62 -13.92 -8.92
N VAL A 299 7.44 -14.23 -7.65
CA VAL A 299 8.42 -13.90 -6.58
C VAL A 299 9.74 -14.66 -6.75
N LEU A 300 9.72 -15.89 -7.25
CA LEU A 300 10.95 -16.63 -7.54
C LEU A 300 11.77 -15.96 -8.65
N LEU A 301 11.13 -15.30 -9.61
CA LEU A 301 11.80 -14.57 -10.70
C LEU A 301 12.19 -13.14 -10.32
N ASN A 302 11.55 -12.57 -9.27
CA ASN A 302 11.76 -11.21 -8.79
C ASN A 302 12.09 -11.25 -7.28
N PRO A 303 13.30 -11.67 -6.91
CA PRO A 303 13.66 -11.94 -5.52
C PRO A 303 13.74 -10.69 -4.62
N GLU A 304 13.70 -9.48 -5.19
CA GLU A 304 13.57 -8.21 -4.46
C GLU A 304 12.18 -8.03 -3.86
N ILE A 305 11.17 -8.74 -4.36
CA ILE A 305 9.81 -8.75 -3.83
C ILE A 305 9.71 -9.90 -2.84
N GLU A 306 9.50 -9.57 -1.57
CA GLU A 306 9.33 -10.56 -0.51
C GLU A 306 7.84 -10.76 -0.25
N THR A 307 7.37 -11.99 -0.05
CA THR A 307 5.94 -12.25 0.15
C THR A 307 5.63 -13.32 1.18
N TYR A 308 4.50 -13.12 1.86
CA TYR A 308 3.84 -14.11 2.69
C TYR A 308 2.41 -14.33 2.18
N LEU A 309 2.07 -15.57 1.86
CA LEU A 309 0.76 -15.97 1.35
C LEU A 309 0.08 -16.84 2.39
N VAL A 310 -1.18 -16.53 2.71
CA VAL A 310 -2.08 -17.40 3.47
C VAL A 310 -3.18 -17.87 2.53
N TYR A 311 -3.39 -19.18 2.46
CA TYR A 311 -4.35 -19.79 1.52
C TYR A 311 -4.94 -21.09 2.09
N THR A 312 -5.99 -21.60 1.48
CA THR A 312 -6.55 -22.92 1.82
C THR A 312 -6.07 -23.98 0.84
N ASP A 313 -5.89 -25.23 1.31
CA ASP A 313 -5.73 -26.39 0.46
C ASP A 313 -7.11 -26.90 -0.05
N LYS A 314 -7.11 -28.01 -0.77
CA LYS A 314 -8.33 -28.61 -1.34
C LYS A 314 -9.32 -29.08 -0.26
N ASP A 315 -8.83 -29.37 0.92
CA ASP A 315 -9.60 -29.84 2.07
C ASP A 315 -10.08 -28.69 2.97
N GLY A 316 -9.76 -27.43 2.58
CA GLY A 316 -10.10 -26.23 3.32
C GLY A 316 -9.15 -25.89 4.46
N ASN A 317 -8.04 -26.63 4.65
CA ASN A 317 -7.06 -26.36 5.69
C ASN A 317 -6.17 -25.18 5.31
N TRP A 318 -5.82 -24.36 6.28
CA TRP A 318 -4.91 -23.25 6.08
C TRP A 318 -3.49 -23.72 5.79
N LYS A 319 -2.91 -23.10 4.79
CA LYS A 319 -1.51 -23.26 4.37
C LYS A 319 -0.89 -21.89 4.23
N THR A 320 0.41 -21.85 4.40
CA THR A 320 1.20 -20.64 4.23
C THR A 320 2.35 -20.87 3.27
N TYR A 321 2.81 -19.80 2.68
CA TYR A 321 4.07 -19.73 1.95
C TYR A 321 4.78 -18.45 2.32
N ILE A 322 6.05 -18.55 2.63
CA ILE A 322 6.91 -17.41 2.90
C ILE A 322 8.10 -17.45 1.94
N SER A 323 8.40 -16.33 1.30
CA SER A 323 9.56 -16.24 0.43
C SER A 323 10.88 -16.34 1.22
N PRO A 324 11.97 -16.87 0.62
CA PRO A 324 13.21 -17.11 1.35
C PRO A 324 13.84 -15.87 2.00
N ARG A 325 13.67 -14.68 1.39
CA ARG A 325 14.16 -13.42 1.98
C ARG A 325 13.30 -12.99 3.17
N MET A 326 11.98 -13.03 3.01
CA MET A 326 11.06 -12.65 4.08
C MET A 326 11.19 -13.57 5.30
N LEU A 327 11.49 -14.86 5.08
CA LEU A 327 11.71 -15.82 6.18
C LEU A 327 12.85 -15.39 7.11
N LYS A 328 13.87 -14.68 6.60
CA LYS A 328 14.99 -14.19 7.40
C LYS A 328 14.61 -13.02 8.33
N ARG A 329 13.46 -12.39 8.11
CA ARG A 329 12.94 -11.28 8.92
C ARG A 329 12.04 -11.76 10.06
N VAL A 330 11.61 -13.02 10.01
CA VAL A 330 10.67 -13.56 11.01
C VAL A 330 11.38 -13.69 12.35
N VAL A 331 10.77 -13.10 13.37
CA VAL A 331 11.23 -13.15 14.76
C VAL A 331 10.29 -13.95 15.66
N TYR A 332 9.06 -14.19 15.23
CA TYR A 332 8.06 -15.04 15.86
C TYR A 332 7.01 -15.49 14.83
#